data_c0ba80265ee2a15e3b6b2e3f4dbe7a69
#
_entry.id   c0ba80265ee2a15e3b6b2e3f4dbe7a69
#
_cell.length_a   1.000
_cell.length_b   1.000
_cell.length_c   1.000
_cell.angle_alpha   90.00
_cell.angle_beta   90.00
_cell.angle_gamma   90.00
#
_symmetry.space_group_name_H-M   'P 1'
#
loop_
_entity.id
_entity.type
_entity.pdbx_description
1 polymer ?
#
loop_
_entity_poly.entity_id
_entity_poly.type
_entity_poly.pdbx_seq_one_letter_code
_entity_poly.pdbx_strand_id
1 'polypeptide(L)'
;MGGVSRGLIIKKLKTRNMPIPTSNPIVVAPSPTPFKADDSVDHAAIERNVEKWLKTPLSGFVLNSENGEEQLLSEVERLEIVRTVNDARNGEKFIVGGVDSTSVTDSIRTAEALVDAGAEMIRIRIPRLTKNVSGYFEQVVPRVPAPVVIIHQMAPGMFAGGDAPVGAAPEVIGDLIDIDNVFGYIASGNVRFETRVRNFVTTDKPFWLGNGLIVLAMSAIGANGACLMFGNVGPAEVIEIISSTMNGDLKTAQEIQTRIIEADHQILARGAAGIKAALDILGYDGGAPRLPNVTVSDAEREVIRAAMKQARLV
;
A
#
# COMPACT_ATOMS: atom_id res chain seq x y z
N MET A 1 46.43 30.14 -14.60
CA MET A 1 45.13 30.28 -13.91
C MET A 1 44.43 28.95 -14.07
N GLY A 2 44.49 28.15 -13.02
CA GLY A 2 43.99 26.77 -13.04
C GLY A 2 42.54 26.68 -12.63
N GLY A 3 41.72 26.16 -13.53
CA GLY A 3 40.32 25.81 -13.24
C GLY A 3 40.24 24.48 -12.52
N VAL A 4 39.79 24.48 -11.25
CA VAL A 4 39.52 23.26 -10.48
C VAL A 4 38.16 22.70 -10.91
N SER A 5 38.20 21.63 -11.71
CA SER A 5 37.03 20.80 -12.00
C SER A 5 36.60 20.06 -10.71
N ARG A 6 35.47 20.45 -10.12
CA ARG A 6 34.80 19.68 -9.07
C ARG A 6 34.11 18.47 -9.71
N GLY A 7 34.82 17.36 -9.77
CA GLY A 7 34.21 16.08 -10.10
C GLY A 7 33.21 15.67 -9.01
N LEU A 8 31.93 15.65 -9.35
CA LEU A 8 30.90 15.06 -8.56
C LEU A 8 31.16 13.53 -8.47
N ILE A 9 31.65 13.09 -7.33
CA ILE A 9 31.76 11.64 -7.05
C ILE A 9 30.33 11.12 -6.83
N ILE A 10 29.69 10.65 -7.89
CA ILE A 10 28.48 9.83 -7.79
C ILE A 10 28.94 8.51 -7.16
N LYS A 11 28.75 8.39 -5.84
CA LYS A 11 28.81 7.09 -5.18
C LYS A 11 27.80 6.19 -5.89
N LYS A 12 28.26 5.21 -6.66
CA LYS A 12 27.45 4.08 -7.11
C LYS A 12 26.88 3.42 -5.86
N LEU A 13 25.63 3.75 -5.52
CA LEU A 13 24.86 3.04 -4.55
C LEU A 13 24.81 1.58 -5.04
N LYS A 14 25.35 0.67 -4.23
CA LYS A 14 25.15 -0.76 -4.43
C LYS A 14 23.66 -0.99 -4.33
N THR A 15 23.00 -1.21 -5.45
CA THR A 15 21.65 -1.78 -5.47
C THR A 15 21.72 -3.05 -4.64
N ARG A 16 21.18 -3.04 -3.42
CA ARG A 16 20.89 -4.27 -2.69
C ARG A 16 19.95 -5.04 -3.58
N ASN A 17 20.39 -6.20 -4.06
CA ASN A 17 19.54 -7.13 -4.80
C ASN A 17 18.32 -7.41 -3.92
N MET A 18 17.19 -6.89 -4.29
CA MET A 18 15.94 -7.03 -3.55
C MET A 18 15.27 -8.35 -3.92
N PRO A 19 14.84 -9.12 -2.94
CA PRO A 19 13.98 -10.26 -3.20
C PRO A 19 12.52 -9.80 -3.34
N ILE A 20 12.21 -8.91 -4.30
CA ILE A 20 10.82 -8.73 -4.69
C ILE A 20 10.41 -10.03 -5.35
N PRO A 21 9.32 -10.68 -4.89
CA PRO A 21 8.86 -11.91 -5.50
C PRO A 21 8.64 -11.69 -7.00
N THR A 22 9.20 -12.57 -7.81
CA THR A 22 8.95 -12.58 -9.27
C THR A 22 7.70 -13.36 -9.64
N SER A 23 7.08 -14.03 -8.65
CA SER A 23 5.83 -14.80 -8.83
C SER A 23 4.62 -13.89 -8.59
N ASN A 24 3.72 -13.81 -9.57
CA ASN A 24 2.39 -13.22 -9.42
C ASN A 24 1.42 -14.24 -8.79
N PRO A 25 0.42 -13.75 -8.03
CA PRO A 25 0.20 -12.35 -7.66
C PRO A 25 1.02 -11.91 -6.44
N ILE A 26 1.49 -10.66 -6.47
CA ILE A 26 2.09 -10.01 -5.30
C ILE A 26 0.97 -9.32 -4.52
N VAL A 27 0.79 -9.68 -3.25
CA VAL A 27 -0.18 -9.02 -2.36
C VAL A 27 0.57 -8.41 -1.18
N VAL A 28 0.53 -7.09 -1.07
CA VAL A 28 1.08 -6.33 0.05
C VAL A 28 -0.05 -5.68 0.84
N ALA A 29 0.13 -5.53 2.14
CA ALA A 29 -0.88 -4.95 3.01
C ALA A 29 -0.38 -3.67 3.68
N PRO A 30 -1.17 -2.58 3.60
CA PRO A 30 -0.96 -1.40 4.42
C PRO A 30 -1.20 -1.73 5.90
N SER A 31 -0.12 -1.95 6.64
CA SER A 31 -0.18 -2.41 8.02
C SER A 31 -0.60 -1.29 8.97
N PRO A 32 -1.57 -1.51 9.89
CA PRO A 32 -1.93 -0.54 10.91
C PRO A 32 -0.84 -0.43 11.98
N THR A 33 -0.80 0.71 12.65
CA THR A 33 0.13 1.00 13.74
C THR A 33 -0.58 0.80 15.08
N PRO A 34 -0.24 -0.20 15.89
CA PRO A 34 -0.75 -0.33 17.26
C PRO A 34 -0.17 0.78 18.15
N PHE A 35 -1.03 1.36 19.01
CA PHE A 35 -0.62 2.33 20.02
C PHE A 35 -0.91 1.81 21.43
N LYS A 36 -0.07 2.23 22.38
CA LYS A 36 -0.26 1.99 23.81
C LYS A 36 -1.28 2.99 24.40
N ALA A 37 -1.65 2.76 25.66
CA ALA A 37 -2.58 3.63 26.37
C ALA A 37 -2.05 5.06 26.61
N ASP A 38 -0.74 5.26 26.55
CA ASP A 38 -0.07 6.56 26.63
C ASP A 38 0.12 7.24 25.26
N ASP A 39 -0.51 6.72 24.22
CA ASP A 39 -0.45 7.19 22.83
C ASP A 39 0.89 6.97 22.12
N SER A 40 1.85 6.31 22.75
CA SER A 40 3.10 5.92 22.10
C SER A 40 2.90 4.72 21.16
N VAL A 41 3.75 4.58 20.15
CA VAL A 41 3.75 3.40 19.25
C VAL A 41 4.10 2.15 20.06
N ASP A 42 3.32 1.08 19.90
CA ASP A 42 3.60 -0.22 20.52
C ASP A 42 4.45 -1.09 19.59
N HIS A 43 5.77 -0.88 19.65
CA HIS A 43 6.73 -1.63 18.85
C HIS A 43 6.68 -3.15 19.13
N ALA A 44 6.46 -3.55 20.39
CA ALA A 44 6.34 -4.97 20.72
C ALA A 44 5.11 -5.63 20.10
N ALA A 45 3.98 -4.89 20.00
CA ALA A 45 2.81 -5.36 19.28
C ALA A 45 3.08 -5.46 17.76
N ILE A 46 3.83 -4.51 17.19
CA ILE A 46 4.26 -4.59 15.78
C ILE A 46 5.06 -5.86 15.54
N GLU A 47 6.05 -6.16 16.36
CA GLU A 47 6.88 -7.37 16.26
C GLU A 47 6.02 -8.64 16.28
N ARG A 48 5.13 -8.78 17.27
CA ARG A 48 4.22 -9.94 17.37
C ARG A 48 3.29 -10.07 16.16
N ASN A 49 2.82 -8.96 15.62
CA ASN A 49 1.98 -8.97 14.41
C ASN A 49 2.79 -9.40 13.19
N VAL A 50 4.00 -8.91 13.01
CA VAL A 50 4.91 -9.32 11.92
C VAL A 50 5.15 -10.82 11.98
N GLU A 51 5.49 -11.40 13.16
CA GLU A 51 5.68 -12.84 13.33
C GLU A 51 4.47 -13.68 12.89
N LYS A 52 3.24 -13.16 13.11
CA LYS A 52 2.01 -13.81 12.65
C LYS A 52 1.83 -13.69 11.13
N TRP A 53 2.06 -12.49 10.57
CA TRP A 53 1.97 -12.28 9.11
C TRP A 53 3.05 -13.05 8.33
N LEU A 54 4.22 -13.32 8.91
CA LEU A 54 5.24 -14.16 8.28
C LEU A 54 4.71 -15.58 7.96
N LYS A 55 3.73 -16.08 8.72
CA LYS A 55 3.08 -17.38 8.52
C LYS A 55 1.96 -17.38 7.47
N THR A 56 1.64 -16.22 6.90
CA THR A 56 0.61 -16.04 5.89
C THR A 56 1.23 -15.92 4.49
N PRO A 57 0.46 -16.07 3.41
CA PRO A 57 0.98 -15.89 2.06
C PRO A 57 1.14 -14.40 1.66
N LEU A 58 0.96 -13.45 2.58
CA LEU A 58 1.24 -12.04 2.33
C LEU A 58 2.66 -11.86 1.78
N SER A 59 2.83 -11.05 0.73
CA SER A 59 4.13 -10.86 0.08
C SER A 59 5.00 -9.81 0.77
N GLY A 60 4.41 -8.81 1.39
CA GLY A 60 5.14 -7.72 2.02
C GLY A 60 4.25 -6.75 2.79
N PHE A 61 4.89 -5.80 3.46
CA PHE A 61 4.27 -4.79 4.30
C PHE A 61 4.34 -3.42 3.63
N VAL A 62 3.25 -2.65 3.70
CA VAL A 62 3.26 -1.23 3.32
C VAL A 62 3.15 -0.41 4.59
N LEU A 63 4.19 0.33 4.90
CA LEU A 63 4.31 1.13 6.11
C LEU A 63 4.17 2.62 5.77
N ASN A 64 3.80 3.42 6.75
CA ASN A 64 3.53 4.85 6.57
C ASN A 64 2.46 5.07 5.49
N SER A 65 1.29 4.56 5.75
CA SER A 65 0.10 4.64 4.91
C SER A 65 -1.11 5.09 5.72
N GLU A 66 -2.19 5.44 5.04
CA GLU A 66 -3.44 5.88 5.67
C GLU A 66 -3.96 4.86 6.71
N ASN A 67 -3.84 3.55 6.43
CA ASN A 67 -4.24 2.52 7.37
C ASN A 67 -3.30 2.41 8.58
N GLY A 68 -2.06 2.86 8.43
CA GLY A 68 -1.09 2.99 9.52
C GLY A 68 -1.17 4.33 10.26
N GLU A 69 -2.17 5.16 9.93
CA GLU A 69 -2.41 6.47 10.53
C GLU A 69 -1.20 7.42 10.37
N GLU A 70 -0.55 7.39 9.19
CA GLU A 70 0.69 8.13 8.90
C GLU A 70 0.60 9.63 9.15
N GLN A 71 -0.60 10.22 9.00
CA GLN A 71 -0.83 11.64 9.23
C GLN A 71 -0.74 12.02 10.72
N LEU A 72 -0.87 11.03 11.61
CA LEU A 72 -0.80 11.19 13.07
C LEU A 72 0.56 10.79 13.64
N LEU A 73 1.50 10.34 12.80
CA LEU A 73 2.84 9.93 13.19
C LEU A 73 3.86 11.05 12.96
N SER A 74 4.74 11.27 13.91
CA SER A 74 5.93 12.06 13.71
C SER A 74 6.90 11.40 12.72
N GLU A 75 7.85 12.15 12.17
CA GLU A 75 8.87 11.60 11.28
C GLU A 75 9.71 10.53 11.99
N VAL A 76 10.04 10.73 13.26
CA VAL A 76 10.79 9.77 14.07
C VAL A 76 10.04 8.45 14.20
N GLU A 77 8.77 8.50 14.59
CA GLU A 77 7.92 7.31 14.71
C GLU A 77 7.79 6.54 13.39
N ARG A 78 7.64 7.25 12.28
CA ARG A 78 7.58 6.62 10.95
C ARG A 78 8.83 5.80 10.63
N LEU A 79 10.01 6.32 10.94
CA LEU A 79 11.27 5.62 10.70
C LEU A 79 11.48 4.47 11.69
N GLU A 80 11.10 4.65 12.96
CA GLU A 80 11.19 3.61 13.98
C GLU A 80 10.27 2.43 13.68
N ILE A 81 9.06 2.67 13.18
CA ILE A 81 8.15 1.62 12.72
C ILE A 81 8.80 0.80 11.60
N VAL A 82 9.43 1.45 10.62
CA VAL A 82 10.11 0.73 9.53
C VAL A 82 11.27 -0.11 10.06
N ARG A 83 12.08 0.42 10.98
CA ARG A 83 13.17 -0.34 11.62
C ARG A 83 12.63 -1.55 12.39
N THR A 84 11.59 -1.35 13.19
CA THR A 84 10.97 -2.43 13.97
C THR A 84 10.47 -3.56 13.05
N VAL A 85 9.76 -3.23 11.97
CA VAL A 85 9.31 -4.25 11.01
C VAL A 85 10.48 -4.89 10.29
N ASN A 86 11.51 -4.11 9.91
CA ASN A 86 12.70 -4.64 9.25
C ASN A 86 13.46 -5.66 10.13
N ASP A 87 13.55 -5.38 11.41
CA ASP A 87 14.21 -6.29 12.35
C ASP A 87 13.34 -7.54 12.60
N ALA A 88 12.04 -7.35 12.85
CA ALA A 88 11.12 -8.45 13.15
C ALA A 88 10.89 -9.41 11.97
N ARG A 89 10.90 -8.92 10.71
CA ARG A 89 10.70 -9.76 9.52
C ARG A 89 11.86 -10.69 9.21
N ASN A 90 13.02 -10.48 9.80
CA ASN A 90 14.21 -11.32 9.67
C ASN A 90 14.63 -11.63 8.21
N GLY A 91 14.50 -10.63 7.33
CA GLY A 91 14.81 -10.75 5.90
C GLY A 91 13.73 -11.43 5.03
N GLU A 92 12.64 -11.90 5.63
CA GLU A 92 11.48 -12.40 4.91
C GLU A 92 10.56 -11.23 4.52
N LYS A 93 9.72 -11.39 3.48
CA LYS A 93 8.75 -10.40 3.01
C LYS A 93 9.34 -8.98 2.88
N PHE A 94 9.05 -8.28 1.83
CA PHE A 94 9.64 -6.96 1.59
C PHE A 94 8.83 -5.83 2.24
N ILE A 95 9.48 -4.68 2.43
CA ILE A 95 8.88 -3.48 3.01
C ILE A 95 8.75 -2.41 1.93
N VAL A 96 7.54 -1.86 1.80
CA VAL A 96 7.22 -0.69 1.00
C VAL A 96 7.04 0.51 1.93
N GLY A 97 7.89 1.51 1.83
CA GLY A 97 7.78 2.75 2.60
C GLY A 97 6.91 3.78 1.88
N GLY A 98 5.94 4.39 2.57
CA GLY A 98 5.03 5.37 2.00
C GLY A 98 5.60 6.79 2.03
N VAL A 99 5.49 7.51 0.90
CA VAL A 99 5.80 8.93 0.75
C VAL A 99 4.59 9.65 0.18
N ASP A 100 4.05 10.59 0.95
CA ASP A 100 2.83 11.32 0.62
C ASP A 100 3.05 12.85 0.59
N SER A 101 4.31 13.31 0.55
CA SER A 101 4.65 14.73 0.42
C SER A 101 4.39 15.25 -1.00
N THR A 102 3.98 16.51 -1.10
CA THR A 102 3.89 17.25 -2.37
C THR A 102 5.16 18.03 -2.69
N SER A 103 6.09 18.10 -1.75
CA SER A 103 7.40 18.75 -1.90
C SER A 103 8.40 17.77 -2.51
N VAL A 104 9.03 18.16 -3.61
CA VAL A 104 10.11 17.38 -4.26
C VAL A 104 11.24 17.08 -3.26
N THR A 105 11.72 18.10 -2.55
CA THR A 105 12.82 17.97 -1.60
C THR A 105 12.48 17.04 -0.45
N ASP A 106 11.29 17.20 0.14
CA ASP A 106 10.87 16.36 1.26
C ASP A 106 10.60 14.92 0.81
N SER A 107 10.06 14.72 -0.39
CA SER A 107 9.82 13.38 -0.93
C SER A 107 11.11 12.59 -1.10
N ILE A 108 12.15 13.23 -1.63
CA ILE A 108 13.48 12.62 -1.80
C ILE A 108 14.09 12.30 -0.43
N ARG A 109 14.12 13.29 0.48
CA ARG A 109 14.68 13.13 1.83
C ARG A 109 13.97 12.01 2.60
N THR A 110 12.63 11.98 2.52
CA THR A 110 11.84 10.95 3.19
C THR A 110 12.09 9.57 2.58
N ALA A 111 12.16 9.46 1.26
CA ALA A 111 12.47 8.20 0.59
C ALA A 111 13.85 7.66 0.97
N GLU A 112 14.88 8.52 0.99
CA GLU A 112 16.22 8.15 1.45
C GLU A 112 16.20 7.63 2.89
N ALA A 113 15.55 8.35 3.81
CA ALA A 113 15.46 7.96 5.22
C ALA A 113 14.70 6.64 5.42
N LEU A 114 13.64 6.39 4.64
CA LEU A 114 12.90 5.13 4.69
C LEU A 114 13.73 3.94 4.18
N VAL A 115 14.51 4.15 3.11
CA VAL A 115 15.41 3.11 2.59
C VAL A 115 16.53 2.82 3.59
N ASP A 116 17.10 3.84 4.22
CA ASP A 116 18.10 3.68 5.29
C ASP A 116 17.51 2.96 6.51
N ALA A 117 16.22 3.12 6.77
CA ALA A 117 15.51 2.39 7.84
C ALA A 117 15.18 0.93 7.47
N GLY A 118 15.28 0.52 6.21
CA GLY A 118 15.07 -0.85 5.75
C GLY A 118 13.96 -1.05 4.71
N ALA A 119 13.33 0.02 4.20
CA ALA A 119 12.39 -0.12 3.09
C ALA A 119 13.13 -0.50 1.80
N GLU A 120 12.55 -1.42 1.05
CA GLU A 120 13.13 -1.97 -0.19
C GLU A 120 12.41 -1.45 -1.45
N MET A 121 11.25 -0.85 -1.25
CA MET A 121 10.48 -0.16 -2.28
C MET A 121 9.86 1.09 -1.69
N ILE A 122 9.67 2.11 -2.49
CA ILE A 122 9.00 3.34 -2.07
C ILE A 122 7.69 3.50 -2.83
N ARG A 123 6.59 3.64 -2.07
CA ARG A 123 5.30 4.03 -2.62
C ARG A 123 5.18 5.54 -2.62
N ILE A 124 4.97 6.13 -3.79
CA ILE A 124 4.75 7.57 -3.93
C ILE A 124 3.31 7.81 -4.38
N ARG A 125 2.58 8.62 -3.61
CA ARG A 125 1.23 9.03 -3.96
C ARG A 125 1.27 10.13 -5.02
N ILE A 126 0.41 10.03 -6.03
CA ILE A 126 0.18 11.13 -6.97
C ILE A 126 -0.38 12.32 -6.17
N PRO A 127 0.30 13.48 -6.17
CA PRO A 127 -0.10 14.64 -5.39
C PRO A 127 -1.50 15.14 -5.79
N ARG A 128 -2.39 15.33 -4.82
CA ARG A 128 -3.78 15.70 -5.07
C ARG A 128 -3.98 17.16 -5.46
N LEU A 129 -3.04 18.03 -5.09
CA LEU A 129 -3.18 19.50 -5.21
C LEU A 129 -2.27 20.11 -6.26
N THR A 130 -1.37 19.36 -6.89
CA THR A 130 -0.46 19.90 -7.90
C THR A 130 -1.03 19.74 -9.31
N LYS A 131 -0.84 20.77 -10.14
CA LYS A 131 -1.16 20.72 -11.56
C LYS A 131 -0.03 20.15 -12.40
N ASN A 132 1.20 20.11 -11.86
CA ASN A 132 2.38 19.61 -12.56
C ASN A 132 2.81 18.26 -11.98
N VAL A 133 1.97 17.25 -12.16
CA VAL A 133 2.25 15.89 -11.70
C VAL A 133 3.48 15.31 -12.37
N SER A 134 3.60 15.43 -13.69
CA SER A 134 4.77 14.92 -14.44
C SER A 134 6.07 15.53 -13.95
N GLY A 135 6.14 16.87 -13.85
CA GLY A 135 7.35 17.54 -13.37
C GLY A 135 7.73 17.17 -11.91
N TYR A 136 6.75 16.84 -11.07
CA TYR A 136 7.05 16.31 -9.73
C TYR A 136 7.72 14.93 -9.82
N PHE A 137 7.16 13.99 -10.57
CA PHE A 137 7.72 12.63 -10.68
C PHE A 137 9.05 12.60 -11.41
N GLU A 138 9.23 13.38 -12.47
CA GLU A 138 10.50 13.54 -13.21
C GLU A 138 11.64 14.03 -12.28
N GLN A 139 11.31 14.83 -11.26
CA GLN A 139 12.29 15.31 -10.30
C GLN A 139 12.52 14.33 -9.14
N VAL A 140 11.52 13.61 -8.70
CA VAL A 140 11.60 12.74 -7.51
C VAL A 140 12.12 11.35 -7.87
N VAL A 141 11.52 10.66 -8.84
CA VAL A 141 11.76 9.24 -9.11
C VAL A 141 13.23 8.92 -9.40
N PRO A 142 13.96 9.69 -10.23
CA PRO A 142 15.37 9.39 -10.52
C PRO A 142 16.31 9.53 -9.31
N ARG A 143 15.84 10.16 -8.23
CA ARG A 143 16.63 10.40 -7.02
C ARG A 143 16.29 9.47 -5.87
N VAL A 144 15.23 8.69 -6.00
CA VAL A 144 14.83 7.69 -5.00
C VAL A 144 15.76 6.48 -5.09
N PRO A 145 16.41 6.07 -3.98
CA PRO A 145 17.41 5.00 -4.00
C PRO A 145 16.83 3.57 -3.98
N ALA A 146 15.55 3.41 -4.30
CA ALA A 146 14.82 2.13 -4.37
C ALA A 146 13.78 2.18 -5.48
N PRO A 147 13.29 1.03 -6.01
CA PRO A 147 12.18 1.00 -6.95
C PRO A 147 10.95 1.72 -6.42
N VAL A 148 10.27 2.44 -7.30
CA VAL A 148 9.10 3.23 -6.96
C VAL A 148 7.82 2.56 -7.45
N VAL A 149 6.83 2.38 -6.57
CA VAL A 149 5.46 2.07 -6.96
C VAL A 149 4.60 3.32 -6.80
N ILE A 150 3.90 3.70 -7.86
CA ILE A 150 3.06 4.90 -7.87
C ILE A 150 1.65 4.53 -7.44
N ILE A 151 1.06 5.27 -6.51
CA ILE A 151 -0.35 5.08 -6.12
C ILE A 151 -1.19 6.28 -6.53
N HIS A 152 -2.31 6.00 -7.20
CA HIS A 152 -3.35 6.95 -7.50
C HIS A 152 -4.51 6.76 -6.53
N GLN A 153 -4.53 7.51 -5.46
CA GLN A 153 -5.61 7.46 -4.48
C GLN A 153 -6.47 8.72 -4.61
N MET A 154 -7.72 8.51 -5.05
CA MET A 154 -8.67 9.59 -5.22
C MET A 154 -9.51 9.75 -3.96
N ALA A 155 -9.73 10.99 -3.52
CA ALA A 155 -10.58 11.27 -2.37
C ALA A 155 -12.05 10.95 -2.70
N PRO A 156 -12.85 10.48 -1.73
CA PRO A 156 -14.29 10.32 -1.90
C PRO A 156 -14.94 11.62 -2.39
N GLY A 157 -15.86 11.52 -3.36
CA GLY A 157 -16.58 12.66 -3.93
C GLY A 157 -15.91 13.38 -5.11
N MET A 158 -14.67 13.07 -5.45
CA MET A 158 -13.97 13.66 -6.60
C MET A 158 -14.50 13.18 -7.96
N PHE A 159 -15.42 12.23 -7.97
CA PHE A 159 -16.04 11.70 -9.18
C PHE A 159 -17.37 12.33 -9.53
N ALA A 160 -17.85 13.26 -8.74
CA ALA A 160 -19.13 13.93 -8.99
C ALA A 160 -19.01 15.04 -10.05
N GLY A 161 -18.69 14.67 -11.29
CA GLY A 161 -18.92 15.50 -12.46
C GLY A 161 -18.11 16.79 -12.59
N GLY A 162 -16.99 16.93 -11.90
CA GLY A 162 -16.09 18.09 -12.07
C GLY A 162 -15.18 17.93 -13.28
N ASP A 163 -14.99 19.00 -14.06
CA ASP A 163 -14.15 19.02 -15.27
C ASP A 163 -12.65 18.90 -15.03
N ALA A 164 -12.20 18.88 -13.78
CA ALA A 164 -10.78 18.75 -13.43
C ALA A 164 -10.55 17.46 -12.64
N PRO A 165 -9.87 16.46 -13.21
CA PRO A 165 -9.41 15.32 -12.44
C PRO A 165 -8.42 15.79 -11.38
N VAL A 166 -8.71 15.52 -10.12
CA VAL A 166 -7.72 15.70 -9.05
C VAL A 166 -6.77 14.49 -9.14
N GLY A 167 -5.48 14.76 -9.31
CA GLY A 167 -4.49 13.74 -9.55
C GLY A 167 -3.98 13.79 -11.00
N ALA A 168 -3.96 12.69 -11.69
CA ALA A 168 -3.46 12.58 -13.05
C ALA A 168 -4.47 11.94 -14.01
N ALA A 169 -4.50 12.40 -15.26
CA ALA A 169 -5.23 11.74 -16.34
C ALA A 169 -4.60 10.37 -16.65
N PRO A 170 -5.37 9.42 -17.23
CA PRO A 170 -4.85 8.09 -17.57
C PRO A 170 -3.59 8.10 -18.44
N GLU A 171 -3.52 9.01 -19.41
CA GLU A 171 -2.37 9.20 -20.30
C GLU A 171 -1.12 9.62 -19.50
N VAL A 172 -1.28 10.57 -18.59
CA VAL A 172 -0.19 11.03 -17.70
C VAL A 172 0.30 9.89 -16.81
N ILE A 173 -0.62 9.06 -16.27
CA ILE A 173 -0.23 7.88 -15.48
C ILE A 173 0.61 6.92 -16.30
N GLY A 174 0.27 6.68 -17.57
CA GLY A 174 1.08 5.89 -18.50
C GLY A 174 2.51 6.44 -18.61
N ASP A 175 2.65 7.73 -18.89
CA ASP A 175 3.96 8.40 -18.99
C ASP A 175 4.77 8.27 -17.68
N LEU A 176 4.10 8.36 -16.51
CA LEU A 176 4.77 8.20 -15.21
C LEU A 176 5.29 6.78 -15.00
N ILE A 177 4.56 5.77 -15.45
CA ILE A 177 4.93 4.36 -15.29
C ILE A 177 6.15 4.02 -16.15
N ASP A 178 6.36 4.74 -17.26
CA ASP A 178 7.50 4.56 -18.16
C ASP A 178 8.80 5.21 -17.65
N ILE A 179 8.74 6.03 -16.60
CA ILE A 179 9.96 6.58 -15.98
C ILE A 179 10.84 5.42 -15.46
N ASP A 180 12.14 5.48 -15.76
CA ASP A 180 13.12 4.57 -15.20
C ASP A 180 13.02 4.56 -13.66
N ASN A 181 13.19 3.38 -13.03
CA ASN A 181 13.02 3.14 -11.60
C ASN A 181 11.55 3.06 -11.12
N VAL A 182 10.55 3.24 -11.98
CA VAL A 182 9.16 2.92 -11.62
C VAL A 182 8.93 1.42 -11.79
N PHE A 183 8.64 0.76 -10.68
CA PHE A 183 8.32 -0.66 -10.62
C PHE A 183 6.92 -0.96 -11.17
N GLY A 184 5.92 -0.15 -10.79
CA GLY A 184 4.54 -0.38 -11.18
C GLY A 184 3.57 0.64 -10.60
N TYR A 185 2.29 0.31 -10.67
CA TYR A 185 1.18 1.19 -10.33
C TYR A 185 0.18 0.51 -9.41
N ILE A 186 -0.34 1.26 -8.43
CA ILE A 186 -1.44 0.85 -7.55
C ILE A 186 -2.67 1.66 -7.94
N ALA A 187 -3.67 0.95 -8.46
CA ALA A 187 -4.91 1.51 -8.97
C ALA A 187 -5.82 2.02 -7.85
N SER A 188 -6.60 3.04 -8.17
CA SER A 188 -7.68 3.55 -7.30
C SER A 188 -8.86 2.57 -7.19
N GLY A 189 -9.91 2.98 -6.47
CA GLY A 189 -11.14 2.20 -6.36
C GLY A 189 -12.13 2.36 -7.53
N ASN A 190 -11.79 3.10 -8.58
CA ASN A 190 -12.69 3.39 -9.70
C ASN A 190 -12.39 2.56 -10.94
N VAL A 191 -13.07 1.42 -11.09
CA VAL A 191 -12.89 0.50 -12.21
C VAL A 191 -13.00 1.20 -13.57
N ARG A 192 -13.97 2.11 -13.76
CA ARG A 192 -14.15 2.83 -15.03
C ARG A 192 -12.93 3.68 -15.39
N PHE A 193 -12.35 4.36 -14.43
CA PHE A 193 -11.12 5.15 -14.62
C PHE A 193 -9.94 4.22 -14.90
N GLU A 194 -9.79 3.19 -14.09
CA GLU A 194 -8.65 2.26 -14.17
C GLU A 194 -8.65 1.40 -15.44
N THR A 195 -9.83 1.11 -16.02
CA THR A 195 -9.92 0.49 -17.33
C THR A 195 -9.28 1.36 -18.41
N ARG A 196 -9.39 2.69 -18.31
CA ARG A 196 -8.68 3.61 -19.21
C ARG A 196 -7.19 3.65 -18.93
N VAL A 197 -6.79 3.71 -17.65
CA VAL A 197 -5.37 3.69 -17.25
C VAL A 197 -4.68 2.44 -17.80
N ARG A 198 -5.36 1.29 -17.75
CA ARG A 198 -4.82 0.02 -18.25
C ARG A 198 -4.40 0.04 -19.72
N ASN A 199 -5.01 0.91 -20.54
CA ASN A 199 -4.61 1.08 -21.94
C ASN A 199 -3.25 1.76 -22.11
N PHE A 200 -2.75 2.46 -21.10
CA PHE A 200 -1.50 3.20 -21.12
C PHE A 200 -0.39 2.53 -20.29
N VAL A 201 -0.75 1.61 -19.38
CA VAL A 201 0.23 0.83 -18.61
C VAL A 201 0.55 -0.45 -19.36
N THR A 202 1.84 -0.66 -19.70
CA THR A 202 2.28 -1.86 -20.42
C THR A 202 2.08 -3.14 -19.59
N THR A 203 1.99 -4.28 -20.26
CA THR A 203 1.66 -5.56 -19.60
C THR A 203 2.81 -6.16 -18.77
N ASP A 204 4.03 -5.69 -18.98
CA ASP A 204 5.23 -6.10 -18.25
C ASP A 204 5.40 -5.36 -16.91
N LYS A 205 4.69 -4.25 -16.72
CA LYS A 205 4.68 -3.51 -15.46
C LYS A 205 3.59 -4.03 -14.51
N PRO A 206 3.90 -4.19 -13.20
CA PRO A 206 2.89 -4.49 -12.20
C PRO A 206 1.76 -3.45 -12.17
N PHE A 207 0.55 -3.96 -12.22
CA PHE A 207 -0.68 -3.19 -12.11
C PHE A 207 -1.49 -3.76 -10.94
N TRP A 208 -1.36 -3.16 -9.77
CA TRP A 208 -1.94 -3.65 -8.53
C TRP A 208 -3.26 -2.97 -8.22
N LEU A 209 -4.21 -3.71 -7.69
CA LEU A 209 -5.46 -3.15 -7.20
C LEU A 209 -5.32 -2.64 -5.75
N GLY A 210 -6.10 -1.61 -5.39
CA GLY A 210 -6.06 -0.98 -4.06
C GLY A 210 -7.32 -1.16 -3.21
N ASN A 211 -8.33 -1.95 -3.66
CA ASN A 211 -9.62 -2.05 -2.97
C ASN A 211 -10.16 -3.49 -3.00
N GLY A 212 -10.43 -4.06 -1.81
CA GLY A 212 -10.88 -5.44 -1.66
C GLY A 212 -12.29 -5.72 -2.15
N LEU A 213 -13.16 -4.70 -2.22
CA LEU A 213 -14.53 -4.86 -2.73
C LEU A 213 -14.57 -5.19 -4.24
N ILE A 214 -13.48 -4.93 -4.96
CA ILE A 214 -13.43 -5.05 -6.43
C ILE A 214 -12.26 -5.88 -6.93
N VAL A 215 -11.74 -6.83 -6.13
CA VAL A 215 -10.58 -7.65 -6.52
C VAL A 215 -10.82 -8.36 -7.85
N LEU A 216 -11.95 -9.06 -7.97
CA LEU A 216 -12.31 -9.76 -9.22
C LEU A 216 -12.42 -8.81 -10.42
N ALA A 217 -13.12 -7.67 -10.26
CA ALA A 217 -13.33 -6.73 -11.35
C ALA A 217 -12.00 -6.12 -11.84
N MET A 218 -11.11 -5.77 -10.91
CA MET A 218 -9.78 -5.24 -11.24
C MET A 218 -8.87 -6.29 -11.86
N SER A 219 -8.92 -7.53 -11.37
CA SER A 219 -8.17 -8.64 -11.96
C SER A 219 -8.64 -8.95 -13.38
N ALA A 220 -9.95 -8.85 -13.64
CA ALA A 220 -10.52 -9.05 -14.98
C ALA A 220 -10.05 -8.00 -16.00
N ILE A 221 -9.69 -6.79 -15.57
CA ILE A 221 -9.08 -5.77 -16.44
C ILE A 221 -7.54 -5.82 -16.44
N GLY A 222 -6.94 -6.84 -15.81
CA GLY A 222 -5.51 -7.12 -15.87
C GLY A 222 -4.70 -6.68 -14.64
N ALA A 223 -5.33 -6.45 -13.49
CA ALA A 223 -4.57 -6.32 -12.25
C ALA A 223 -3.96 -7.68 -11.88
N ASN A 224 -2.65 -7.68 -11.59
CA ASN A 224 -1.86 -8.88 -11.33
C ASN A 224 -1.26 -8.94 -9.92
N GLY A 225 -1.74 -8.10 -9.03
CA GLY A 225 -1.35 -8.03 -7.63
C GLY A 225 -2.23 -7.03 -6.87
N ALA A 226 -1.94 -6.83 -5.59
CA ALA A 226 -2.74 -5.97 -4.74
C ALA A 226 -1.92 -5.24 -3.66
N CYS A 227 -2.37 -4.03 -3.34
CA CYS A 227 -1.96 -3.26 -2.17
C CYS A 227 -3.23 -2.78 -1.47
N LEU A 228 -3.75 -3.56 -0.52
CA LEU A 228 -5.06 -3.28 0.07
C LEU A 228 -5.17 -3.66 1.54
N MET A 229 -6.07 -2.96 2.26
CA MET A 229 -6.30 -3.14 3.70
C MET A 229 -6.66 -4.58 4.04
N PHE A 230 -7.54 -5.21 3.26
CA PHE A 230 -8.01 -6.58 3.49
C PHE A 230 -6.88 -7.62 3.43
N GLY A 231 -5.75 -7.32 2.79
CA GLY A 231 -4.56 -8.16 2.80
C GLY A 231 -3.99 -8.43 4.20
N ASN A 232 -4.31 -7.59 5.20
CA ASN A 232 -3.92 -7.83 6.59
C ASN A 232 -4.71 -8.97 7.26
N VAL A 233 -5.92 -9.27 6.79
CA VAL A 233 -6.85 -10.25 7.41
C VAL A 233 -7.14 -11.46 6.53
N GLY A 234 -7.13 -11.30 5.20
CA GLY A 234 -7.45 -12.35 4.24
C GLY A 234 -6.52 -12.36 3.02
N PRO A 235 -5.19 -12.43 3.19
CA PRO A 235 -4.28 -12.41 2.05
C PRO A 235 -4.43 -13.63 1.12
N ALA A 236 -4.79 -14.79 1.65
CA ALA A 236 -5.00 -16.01 0.86
C ALA A 236 -6.19 -15.87 -0.08
N GLU A 237 -7.29 -15.32 0.40
CA GLU A 237 -8.48 -15.05 -0.40
C GLU A 237 -8.20 -14.08 -1.54
N VAL A 238 -7.46 -13.01 -1.27
CA VAL A 238 -7.08 -12.02 -2.29
C VAL A 238 -6.21 -12.66 -3.36
N ILE A 239 -5.19 -13.42 -2.97
CA ILE A 239 -4.31 -14.16 -3.89
C ILE A 239 -5.11 -15.11 -4.75
N GLU A 240 -6.03 -15.89 -4.15
CA GLU A 240 -6.83 -16.87 -4.87
C GLU A 240 -7.78 -16.22 -5.87
N ILE A 241 -8.44 -15.10 -5.53
CA ILE A 241 -9.29 -14.36 -6.48
C ILE A 241 -8.46 -13.89 -7.68
N ILE A 242 -7.28 -13.30 -7.46
CA ILE A 242 -6.42 -12.80 -8.53
C ILE A 242 -5.94 -13.98 -9.39
N SER A 243 -5.42 -15.05 -8.77
CA SER A 243 -4.88 -16.21 -9.46
C SER A 243 -5.95 -16.93 -10.29
N SER A 244 -7.13 -17.18 -9.70
CA SER A 244 -8.25 -17.81 -10.40
C SER A 244 -8.71 -16.98 -11.59
N THR A 245 -8.78 -15.63 -11.42
CA THR A 245 -9.14 -14.73 -12.53
C THR A 245 -8.11 -14.79 -13.66
N MET A 246 -6.80 -14.74 -13.31
CA MET A 246 -5.71 -14.83 -14.31
C MET A 246 -5.71 -16.15 -15.06
N ASN A 247 -6.13 -17.25 -14.40
CA ASN A 247 -6.24 -18.58 -14.98
C ASN A 247 -7.57 -18.85 -15.72
N GLY A 248 -8.47 -17.85 -15.75
CA GLY A 248 -9.78 -17.97 -16.41
C GLY A 248 -10.85 -18.68 -15.57
N ASP A 249 -10.57 -19.05 -14.33
CA ASP A 249 -11.56 -19.62 -13.40
C ASP A 249 -12.34 -18.52 -12.68
N LEU A 250 -13.20 -17.86 -13.45
CA LEU A 250 -14.06 -16.79 -12.95
C LEU A 250 -15.08 -17.27 -11.92
N LYS A 251 -15.46 -18.56 -11.97
CA LYS A 251 -16.42 -19.11 -11.00
C LYS A 251 -15.84 -19.14 -9.60
N THR A 252 -14.65 -19.71 -9.43
CA THR A 252 -13.96 -19.73 -8.13
C THR A 252 -13.67 -18.31 -7.63
N ALA A 253 -13.18 -17.42 -8.51
CA ALA A 253 -12.94 -16.03 -8.15
C ALA A 253 -14.21 -15.31 -7.66
N GLN A 254 -15.36 -15.52 -8.32
CA GLN A 254 -16.64 -14.94 -7.94
C GLN A 254 -17.16 -15.48 -6.60
N GLU A 255 -17.05 -16.79 -6.38
CA GLU A 255 -17.45 -17.43 -5.12
C GLU A 255 -16.68 -16.84 -3.92
N ILE A 256 -15.35 -16.68 -4.05
CA ILE A 256 -14.52 -16.11 -3.00
C ILE A 256 -14.81 -14.62 -2.82
N GLN A 257 -14.88 -13.84 -3.91
CA GLN A 257 -15.21 -12.41 -3.83
C GLN A 257 -16.54 -12.18 -3.11
N THR A 258 -17.58 -12.95 -3.47
CA THR A 258 -18.91 -12.86 -2.84
C THR A 258 -18.84 -13.19 -1.34
N ARG A 259 -18.02 -14.16 -0.97
CA ARG A 259 -17.85 -14.60 0.41
C ARG A 259 -17.19 -13.55 1.30
N ILE A 260 -16.17 -12.82 0.77
CA ILE A 260 -15.38 -11.87 1.56
C ILE A 260 -15.91 -10.43 1.52
N ILE A 261 -16.80 -10.09 0.58
CA ILE A 261 -17.16 -8.69 0.29
C ILE A 261 -17.74 -7.96 1.50
N GLU A 262 -18.57 -8.62 2.30
CA GLU A 262 -19.18 -8.01 3.47
C GLU A 262 -18.14 -7.80 4.58
N ALA A 263 -17.21 -8.72 4.78
CA ALA A 263 -16.14 -8.56 5.76
C ALA A 263 -15.23 -7.38 5.39
N ASP A 264 -14.81 -7.28 4.12
CA ASP A 264 -14.01 -6.15 3.66
C ASP A 264 -14.77 -4.82 3.80
N HIS A 265 -16.07 -4.79 3.42
CA HIS A 265 -16.90 -3.60 3.57
C HIS A 265 -17.00 -3.12 5.02
N GLN A 266 -17.31 -4.03 5.95
CA GLN A 266 -17.49 -3.67 7.36
C GLN A 266 -16.18 -3.20 8.02
N ILE A 267 -15.05 -3.75 7.60
CA ILE A 267 -13.73 -3.32 8.04
C ILE A 267 -13.37 -1.96 7.42
N LEU A 268 -13.47 -1.83 6.11
CA LEU A 268 -13.08 -0.64 5.35
C LEU A 268 -13.91 0.59 5.74
N ALA A 269 -15.21 0.42 5.97
CA ALA A 269 -16.11 1.52 6.35
C ALA A 269 -15.73 2.20 7.67
N ARG A 270 -14.93 1.55 8.50
CA ARG A 270 -14.45 2.06 9.80
C ARG A 270 -12.95 2.42 9.79
N GLY A 271 -12.31 2.38 8.63
CA GLY A 271 -10.91 2.78 8.44
C GLY A 271 -9.93 2.08 9.39
N ALA A 272 -9.01 2.84 9.98
CA ALA A 272 -7.99 2.30 10.89
C ALA A 272 -8.59 1.59 12.10
N ALA A 273 -9.69 2.08 12.67
CA ALA A 273 -10.37 1.43 13.78
C ALA A 273 -10.98 0.07 13.39
N GLY A 274 -11.52 -0.03 12.17
CA GLY A 274 -12.10 -1.27 11.65
C GLY A 274 -11.05 -2.36 11.45
N ILE A 275 -9.92 -2.04 10.82
CA ILE A 275 -8.86 -3.03 10.62
C ILE A 275 -8.22 -3.47 11.94
N LYS A 276 -8.04 -2.55 12.89
CA LYS A 276 -7.54 -2.90 14.23
C LYS A 276 -8.47 -3.85 14.96
N ALA A 277 -9.78 -3.60 14.92
CA ALA A 277 -10.78 -4.49 15.51
C ALA A 277 -10.79 -5.87 14.82
N ALA A 278 -10.65 -5.93 13.50
CA ALA A 278 -10.57 -7.20 12.77
C ALA A 278 -9.31 -7.98 13.14
N LEU A 279 -8.17 -7.31 13.28
CA LEU A 279 -6.91 -7.91 13.72
C LEU A 279 -7.02 -8.49 15.14
N ASP A 280 -7.61 -7.74 16.07
CA ASP A 280 -7.88 -8.27 17.44
C ASP A 280 -8.79 -9.51 17.42
N ILE A 281 -9.79 -9.55 16.53
CA ILE A 281 -10.66 -10.70 16.34
C ILE A 281 -9.88 -11.93 15.86
N LEU A 282 -8.86 -11.74 15.02
CA LEU A 282 -7.94 -12.77 14.53
C LEU A 282 -6.84 -13.13 15.54
N GLY A 283 -6.78 -12.46 16.68
CA GLY A 283 -5.77 -12.67 17.71
C GLY A 283 -4.43 -12.00 17.44
N TYR A 284 -4.41 -11.00 16.56
CA TYR A 284 -3.31 -10.04 16.46
C TYR A 284 -3.44 -8.96 17.53
N ASP A 285 -2.46 -8.07 17.58
CA ASP A 285 -2.47 -6.90 18.45
C ASP A 285 -2.84 -5.64 17.64
N GLY A 286 -4.14 -5.43 17.41
CA GLY A 286 -4.64 -4.27 16.64
C GLY A 286 -4.46 -2.95 17.39
N GLY A 287 -4.77 -2.97 18.69
CA GLY A 287 -4.68 -1.82 19.57
C GLY A 287 -5.75 -0.75 19.30
N ALA A 288 -5.70 0.33 20.08
CA ALA A 288 -6.54 1.49 19.85
C ALA A 288 -6.00 2.33 18.68
N PRO A 289 -6.86 3.03 17.92
CA PRO A 289 -6.40 4.07 17.01
C PRO A 289 -5.90 5.29 17.79
N ARG A 290 -5.03 6.11 17.19
CA ARG A 290 -4.58 7.38 17.76
C ARG A 290 -5.65 8.46 17.61
N LEU A 291 -5.86 9.29 18.60
CA LEU A 291 -6.76 10.43 18.51
C LEU A 291 -6.39 11.37 17.32
N PRO A 292 -7.34 11.93 16.59
CA PRO A 292 -8.79 12.00 16.88
C PRO A 292 -9.61 10.76 16.42
N ASN A 293 -8.97 9.72 15.88
CA ASN A 293 -9.68 8.49 15.57
C ASN A 293 -10.16 7.81 16.85
N VAL A 294 -11.33 7.17 16.78
CA VAL A 294 -11.95 6.50 17.92
C VAL A 294 -12.06 5.00 17.66
N THR A 295 -11.97 4.21 18.71
CA THR A 295 -12.18 2.76 18.67
C THR A 295 -13.63 2.45 18.24
N VAL A 296 -13.84 1.39 17.50
CA VAL A 296 -15.18 0.89 17.19
C VAL A 296 -15.91 0.50 18.48
N SER A 297 -17.22 0.72 18.53
CA SER A 297 -18.09 0.25 19.62
C SER A 297 -18.17 -1.28 19.66
N ASP A 298 -18.60 -1.84 20.80
CA ASP A 298 -18.83 -3.28 20.93
C ASP A 298 -19.82 -3.80 19.89
N ALA A 299 -20.89 -3.05 19.62
CA ALA A 299 -21.86 -3.39 18.60
C ALA A 299 -21.24 -3.45 17.20
N GLU A 300 -20.41 -2.50 16.84
CA GLU A 300 -19.69 -2.49 15.55
C GLU A 300 -18.65 -3.61 15.46
N ARG A 301 -17.98 -3.91 16.57
CA ARG A 301 -17.04 -5.04 16.66
C ARG A 301 -17.75 -6.37 16.40
N GLU A 302 -18.97 -6.55 16.91
CA GLU A 302 -19.75 -7.76 16.64
C GLU A 302 -20.25 -7.82 15.18
N VAL A 303 -20.56 -6.70 14.55
CA VAL A 303 -20.87 -6.64 13.11
C VAL A 303 -19.66 -7.11 12.29
N ILE A 304 -18.46 -6.59 12.59
CA ILE A 304 -17.22 -7.02 11.94
C ILE A 304 -17.00 -8.52 12.16
N ARG A 305 -17.14 -9.02 13.39
CA ARG A 305 -16.97 -10.44 13.73
C ARG A 305 -17.94 -11.33 12.97
N ALA A 306 -19.21 -10.95 12.89
CA ALA A 306 -20.23 -11.70 12.15
C ALA A 306 -19.90 -11.77 10.65
N ALA A 307 -19.48 -10.65 10.04
CA ALA A 307 -19.07 -10.62 8.66
C ALA A 307 -17.80 -11.48 8.40
N MET A 308 -16.82 -11.45 9.31
CA MET A 308 -15.62 -12.28 9.22
C MET A 308 -15.94 -13.79 9.37
N LYS A 309 -16.93 -14.17 10.22
CA LYS A 309 -17.43 -15.56 10.30
C LYS A 309 -18.09 -16.00 8.99
N GLN A 310 -18.94 -15.16 8.40
CA GLN A 310 -19.55 -15.42 7.10
C GLN A 310 -18.47 -15.57 6.02
N ALA A 311 -17.42 -14.78 6.07
CA ALA A 311 -16.27 -14.87 5.19
C ALA A 311 -15.36 -16.09 5.47
N ARG A 312 -15.60 -16.85 6.53
CA ARG A 312 -14.78 -18.00 6.99
C ARG A 312 -13.33 -17.60 7.33
N LEU A 313 -13.16 -16.41 7.89
CA LEU A 313 -11.86 -15.92 8.37
C LEU A 313 -11.65 -16.24 9.86
N VAL A 314 -12.72 -16.51 10.60
CA VAL A 314 -12.76 -16.90 12.02
C VAL A 314 -13.80 -17.99 12.28
#